data_59fa81d496f7492ed18d3bd118be384b
#
_entry.id   59fa81d496f7492ed18d3bd118be384b
#
_cell.length_a   1.000
_cell.length_b   1.000
_cell.length_c   1.000
_cell.angle_alpha   90.00
_cell.angle_beta   90.00
_cell.angle_gamma   90.00
#
_symmetry.space_group_name_H-M   'P 1'
#
loop_
_entity.id
_entity.type
_entity.pdbx_description
1 polymer ?
#
loop_
_entity_poly.entity_id
_entity_poly.type
_entity_poly.pdbx_seq_one_letter_code
_entity_poly.pdbx_strand_id
1 'polypeptide(L)'
;YSAMTSGSACFAVGDTLKVKADVCGHHGTLEEGTLNVGDTVQAQVNTAVRAATMRNHSVTHIMHKALREVLGSHVQQKGSLVNAERTRFDFAHNAAVTSTEIREIERRVNEEILATAATQARVMDIESAQKTGAMMLFGEKYGETVRVLDIGTSRELCGGTHVQRTGDIGLFKVVGEGGVAAGVRR
;
A
#
# COMPACT_ATOMS: atom_id res chain seq x y z
N TYR A 1 15.24 1.58 -0.91
CA TYR A 1 16.45 2.29 -0.42
C TYR A 1 16.68 3.52 -1.29
N SER A 2 17.37 4.53 -0.77
CA SER A 2 17.81 5.69 -1.56
C SER A 2 19.26 5.57 -1.98
N ALA A 3 20.08 4.95 -1.18
CA ALA A 3 21.50 4.74 -1.48
C ALA A 3 22.04 3.46 -0.84
N MET A 4 23.09 2.92 -1.43
CA MET A 4 23.91 1.85 -0.88
C MET A 4 25.37 2.30 -0.92
N THR A 5 26.08 2.17 0.20
CA THR A 5 27.48 2.59 0.31
C THR A 5 28.37 1.45 0.77
N SER A 6 29.59 1.37 0.26
CA SER A 6 30.64 0.47 0.71
C SER A 6 31.98 1.19 0.53
N GLY A 7 32.67 1.48 1.64
CA GLY A 7 33.86 2.32 1.62
C GLY A 7 33.60 3.68 0.97
N SER A 8 34.30 4.00 -0.13
CA SER A 8 34.10 5.21 -0.94
C SER A 8 33.04 5.02 -2.04
N ALA A 9 32.52 3.81 -2.25
CA ALA A 9 31.53 3.57 -3.29
C ALA A 9 30.14 4.06 -2.85
N CYS A 10 29.42 4.71 -3.76
CA CYS A 10 28.05 5.19 -3.57
C CYS A 10 27.19 4.78 -4.77
N PHE A 11 26.13 3.99 -4.49
CA PHE A 11 25.15 3.57 -5.49
C PHE A 11 23.80 4.21 -5.17
N ALA A 12 23.34 5.14 -6.03
CA ALA A 12 22.03 5.76 -5.91
C ALA A 12 20.95 4.80 -6.43
N VAL A 13 20.02 4.41 -5.56
CA VAL A 13 18.92 3.48 -5.90
C VAL A 13 17.74 4.27 -6.45
N GLY A 14 17.37 4.02 -7.70
CA GLY A 14 16.19 4.60 -8.36
C GLY A 14 14.94 3.75 -8.18
N ASP A 15 15.09 2.40 -8.20
CA ASP A 15 13.97 1.48 -8.05
C ASP A 15 14.41 0.16 -7.38
N THR A 16 13.42 -0.55 -6.83
CA THR A 16 13.64 -1.87 -6.21
C THR A 16 12.54 -2.82 -6.66
N LEU A 17 12.93 -3.84 -7.43
CA LEU A 17 12.01 -4.82 -7.99
C LEU A 17 12.22 -6.19 -7.33
N LYS A 18 11.13 -6.90 -7.11
CA LYS A 18 11.19 -8.30 -6.67
C LYS A 18 11.53 -9.20 -7.87
N VAL A 19 12.71 -9.79 -7.85
CA VAL A 19 13.19 -10.67 -8.93
C VAL A 19 12.63 -12.09 -8.76
N LYS A 20 12.66 -12.61 -7.54
CA LYS A 20 12.04 -13.89 -7.15
C LYS A 20 11.75 -13.86 -5.64
N ALA A 21 11.17 -14.90 -5.03
CA ALA A 21 10.66 -14.91 -3.66
C ALA A 21 11.68 -14.29 -2.76
N ASP A 22 12.72 -14.42 -2.37
CA ASP A 22 13.56 -13.75 -1.38
C ASP A 22 14.71 -12.91 -1.99
N VAL A 23 14.54 -12.50 -3.27
CA VAL A 23 15.56 -11.71 -3.98
C VAL A 23 14.96 -10.43 -4.52
N CYS A 24 15.54 -9.30 -4.08
CA CYS A 24 15.23 -7.97 -4.60
C CYS A 24 16.40 -7.47 -5.46
N GLY A 25 16.07 -6.95 -6.65
CA GLY A 25 17.00 -6.24 -7.51
C GLY A 25 16.90 -4.74 -7.29
N HIS A 26 18.00 -4.09 -6.94
CA HIS A 26 18.07 -2.64 -6.84
C HIS A 26 18.62 -2.08 -8.14
N HIS A 27 17.82 -1.26 -8.83
CA HIS A 27 18.20 -0.57 -10.05
C HIS A 27 18.60 0.87 -9.72
N GLY A 28 19.70 1.34 -10.31
CA GLY A 28 20.20 2.66 -10.03
C GLY A 28 21.50 2.99 -10.73
N THR A 29 22.22 3.97 -10.24
CA THR A 29 23.48 4.46 -10.79
C THR A 29 24.58 4.39 -9.76
N LEU A 30 25.72 3.84 -10.13
CA LEU A 30 26.95 3.95 -9.35
C LEU A 30 27.52 5.36 -9.56
N GLU A 31 27.42 6.21 -8.54
CA GLU A 31 27.85 7.61 -8.59
C GLU A 31 29.33 7.73 -8.30
N GLU A 32 29.86 6.91 -7.40
CA GLU A 32 31.25 6.95 -6.98
C GLU A 32 31.78 5.54 -6.70
N GLY A 33 33.09 5.35 -6.91
CA GLY A 33 33.83 4.15 -6.54
C GLY A 33 33.49 2.90 -7.37
N THR A 34 33.69 1.73 -6.77
CA THR A 34 33.45 0.42 -7.39
C THR A 34 32.79 -0.50 -6.40
N LEU A 35 31.80 -1.25 -6.83
CA LEU A 35 31.14 -2.32 -6.06
C LEU A 35 31.42 -3.67 -6.71
N ASN A 36 31.78 -4.67 -5.90
CA ASN A 36 32.05 -6.03 -6.34
C ASN A 36 31.08 -6.99 -5.68
N VAL A 37 30.91 -8.15 -6.31
CA VAL A 37 30.15 -9.23 -5.72
C VAL A 37 30.81 -9.70 -4.42
N GLY A 38 30.04 -9.74 -3.36
CA GLY A 38 30.52 -10.10 -2.03
C GLY A 38 30.83 -8.90 -1.12
N ASP A 39 30.84 -7.67 -1.65
CA ASP A 39 31.02 -6.48 -0.83
C ASP A 39 29.85 -6.32 0.17
N THR A 40 30.19 -5.90 1.39
CA THR A 40 29.19 -5.51 2.37
C THR A 40 28.77 -4.06 2.12
N VAL A 41 27.48 -3.84 1.94
CA VAL A 41 26.90 -2.51 1.68
C VAL A 41 26.04 -2.05 2.85
N GLN A 42 26.11 -0.75 3.15
CA GLN A 42 25.15 -0.08 4.03
C GLN A 42 24.00 0.48 3.18
N ALA A 43 22.80 -0.07 3.36
CA ALA A 43 21.61 0.38 2.63
C ALA A 43 20.82 1.39 3.47
N GLN A 44 20.62 2.58 2.91
CA GLN A 44 19.89 3.67 3.57
C GLN A 44 18.52 3.88 2.91
N VAL A 45 17.47 3.91 3.73
CA VAL A 45 16.12 4.23 3.28
C VAL A 45 15.89 5.74 3.32
N ASN A 46 15.35 6.31 2.23
CA ASN A 46 14.85 7.68 2.26
C ASN A 46 13.61 7.75 3.14
N THR A 47 13.74 8.31 4.34
CA THR A 47 12.68 8.34 5.34
C THR A 47 11.48 9.18 4.90
N ALA A 48 11.70 10.28 4.17
CA ALA A 48 10.62 11.14 3.67
C ALA A 48 9.77 10.42 2.61
N VAL A 49 10.41 9.79 1.63
CA VAL A 49 9.74 8.99 0.59
C VAL A 49 9.02 7.79 1.23
N ARG A 50 9.66 7.10 2.17
CA ARG A 50 9.06 5.99 2.90
C ARG A 50 7.82 6.44 3.68
N ALA A 51 7.88 7.53 4.42
CA ALA A 51 6.76 8.05 5.20
C ALA A 51 5.57 8.45 4.29
N ALA A 52 5.84 9.13 3.17
CA ALA A 52 4.82 9.47 2.19
C ALA A 52 4.16 8.22 1.58
N THR A 53 4.96 7.22 1.18
CA THR A 53 4.47 5.94 0.65
C THR A 53 3.63 5.19 1.69
N MET A 54 4.05 5.17 2.96
CA MET A 54 3.30 4.54 4.05
C MET A 54 1.93 5.19 4.26
N ARG A 55 1.83 6.53 4.20
CA ARG A 55 0.54 7.24 4.27
C ARG A 55 -0.39 6.84 3.13
N ASN A 56 0.12 6.86 1.91
CA ASN A 56 -0.64 6.49 0.71
C ASN A 56 -1.05 5.01 0.71
N HIS A 57 -0.19 4.12 1.19
CA HIS A 57 -0.55 2.70 1.33
C HIS A 57 -1.61 2.48 2.40
N SER A 58 -1.45 3.12 3.54
CA SER A 58 -2.39 3.00 4.66
C SER A 58 -3.78 3.49 4.30
N VAL A 59 -3.89 4.66 3.67
CA VAL A 59 -5.19 5.21 3.28
C VAL A 59 -5.89 4.36 2.21
N THR A 60 -5.14 3.62 1.40
CA THR A 60 -5.72 2.72 0.39
C THR A 60 -6.62 1.65 1.02
N HIS A 61 -6.24 1.08 2.16
CA HIS A 61 -7.05 0.10 2.90
C HIS A 61 -8.34 0.71 3.46
N ILE A 62 -8.24 1.88 4.07
CA ILE A 62 -9.40 2.60 4.60
C ILE A 62 -10.34 3.01 3.47
N MET A 63 -9.79 3.53 2.37
CA MET A 63 -10.55 3.89 1.17
C MET A 63 -11.26 2.66 0.56
N HIS A 64 -10.58 1.52 0.43
CA HIS A 64 -11.18 0.30 -0.09
C HIS A 64 -12.41 -0.12 0.74
N LYS A 65 -12.29 -0.08 2.06
CA LYS A 65 -13.42 -0.33 2.96
C LYS A 65 -14.56 0.67 2.73
N ALA A 66 -14.26 1.98 2.69
CA ALA A 66 -15.26 3.03 2.46
C ALA A 66 -15.96 2.88 1.10
N LEU A 67 -15.23 2.53 0.04
CA LEU A 67 -15.80 2.21 -1.27
C LEU A 67 -16.81 1.06 -1.19
N ARG A 68 -16.48 -0.01 -0.48
CA ARG A 68 -17.40 -1.15 -0.28
C ARG A 68 -18.64 -0.79 0.52
N GLU A 69 -18.51 0.06 1.52
CA GLU A 69 -19.64 0.50 2.35
C GLU A 69 -20.58 1.44 1.60
N VAL A 70 -20.05 2.31 0.73
CA VAL A 70 -20.84 3.30 -0.01
C VAL A 70 -21.42 2.72 -1.31
N LEU A 71 -20.60 1.98 -2.05
CA LEU A 71 -20.98 1.49 -3.39
C LEU A 71 -21.51 0.04 -3.38
N GLY A 72 -21.17 -0.72 -2.33
CA GLY A 72 -21.63 -2.10 -2.16
C GLY A 72 -20.48 -3.13 -2.10
N SER A 73 -20.82 -4.30 -1.58
CA SER A 73 -19.87 -5.41 -1.33
C SER A 73 -19.24 -6.01 -2.59
N HIS A 74 -19.80 -5.73 -3.78
CA HIS A 74 -19.24 -6.15 -5.08
C HIS A 74 -17.94 -5.42 -5.44
N VAL A 75 -17.62 -4.29 -4.77
CA VAL A 75 -16.36 -3.58 -4.98
C VAL A 75 -15.20 -4.49 -4.58
N GLN A 76 -14.36 -4.80 -5.55
CA GLN A 76 -13.15 -5.60 -5.40
C GLN A 76 -12.00 -4.89 -6.10
N GLN A 77 -10.81 -4.93 -5.51
CA GLN A 77 -9.60 -4.40 -6.13
C GLN A 77 -9.31 -5.14 -7.45
N LYS A 78 -9.08 -4.38 -8.52
CA LYS A 78 -8.64 -4.86 -9.84
C LYS A 78 -7.21 -4.42 -10.15
N GLY A 79 -6.73 -3.39 -9.48
CA GLY A 79 -5.37 -2.91 -9.56
C GLY A 79 -5.11 -1.84 -8.51
N SER A 80 -3.85 -1.64 -8.19
CA SER A 80 -3.42 -0.60 -7.26
C SER A 80 -2.04 -0.09 -7.63
N LEU A 81 -1.80 1.19 -7.39
CA LEU A 81 -0.48 1.81 -7.42
C LEU A 81 -0.34 2.68 -6.18
N VAL A 82 0.74 2.47 -5.45
CA VAL A 82 1.08 3.27 -4.27
C VAL A 82 2.51 3.76 -4.41
N ASN A 83 2.70 5.08 -4.35
CA ASN A 83 4.01 5.71 -4.30
C ASN A 83 4.00 6.89 -3.32
N ALA A 84 5.07 7.69 -3.29
CA ALA A 84 5.17 8.82 -2.37
C ALA A 84 4.22 9.98 -2.72
N GLU A 85 3.78 10.08 -3.97
CA GLU A 85 2.97 11.20 -4.48
C GLU A 85 1.48 10.96 -4.31
N ARG A 86 1.03 9.72 -4.59
CA ARG A 86 -0.40 9.38 -4.61
C ARG A 86 -0.65 7.88 -4.44
N THR A 87 -1.91 7.56 -4.17
CA THR A 87 -2.45 6.23 -4.40
C THR A 87 -3.38 6.23 -5.61
N ARG A 88 -3.41 5.13 -6.36
CA ARG A 88 -4.38 4.84 -7.41
C ARG A 88 -5.03 3.50 -7.09
N PHE A 89 -6.33 3.44 -7.22
CA PHE A 89 -7.10 2.24 -6.91
C PHE A 89 -8.09 1.95 -8.04
N ASP A 90 -7.93 0.79 -8.68
CA ASP A 90 -8.82 0.32 -9.73
C ASP A 90 -9.73 -0.75 -9.11
N PHE A 91 -11.04 -0.63 -9.30
CA PHE A 91 -12.01 -1.49 -8.62
C PHE A 91 -13.20 -1.86 -9.51
N ALA A 92 -13.82 -3.01 -9.22
CA ALA A 92 -15.01 -3.48 -9.91
C ALA A 92 -16.22 -2.62 -9.53
N HIS A 93 -16.78 -1.89 -10.52
CA HIS A 93 -18.03 -1.15 -10.39
C HIS A 93 -18.55 -0.77 -11.76
N ASN A 94 -19.85 -0.89 -12.00
CA ASN A 94 -20.46 -0.75 -13.34
C ASN A 94 -20.94 0.67 -13.66
N ALA A 95 -21.05 1.55 -12.66
CA ALA A 95 -21.54 2.90 -12.83
C ALA A 95 -20.46 3.94 -12.53
N ALA A 96 -20.61 5.16 -13.01
CA ALA A 96 -19.79 6.29 -12.58
C ALA A 96 -20.08 6.59 -11.10
N VAL A 97 -19.05 6.83 -10.31
CA VAL A 97 -19.22 7.23 -8.90
C VAL A 97 -19.66 8.69 -8.88
N THR A 98 -20.80 8.94 -8.27
CA THR A 98 -21.39 10.28 -8.20
C THR A 98 -20.61 11.19 -7.26
N SER A 99 -20.72 12.50 -7.47
CA SER A 99 -20.10 13.49 -6.57
C SER A 99 -20.57 13.37 -5.11
N THR A 100 -21.78 12.86 -4.88
CA THR A 100 -22.31 12.63 -3.53
C THR A 100 -21.64 11.41 -2.90
N GLU A 101 -21.48 10.33 -3.64
CA GLU A 101 -20.77 9.12 -3.18
C GLU A 101 -19.29 9.42 -2.92
N ILE A 102 -18.63 10.19 -3.79
CA ILE A 102 -17.24 10.63 -3.58
C ILE A 102 -17.11 11.40 -2.26
N ARG A 103 -17.99 12.38 -2.00
CA ARG A 103 -17.98 13.13 -0.74
C ARG A 103 -18.23 12.23 0.48
N GLU A 104 -19.11 11.25 0.36
CA GLU A 104 -19.37 10.31 1.45
C GLU A 104 -18.16 9.39 1.71
N ILE A 105 -17.49 8.91 0.66
CA ILE A 105 -16.25 8.13 0.77
C ILE A 105 -15.16 8.97 1.45
N GLU A 106 -14.94 10.21 1.01
CA GLU A 106 -13.97 11.14 1.61
C GLU A 106 -14.28 11.40 3.10
N ARG A 107 -15.55 11.60 3.43
CA ARG A 107 -16.00 11.83 4.80
C ARG A 107 -15.65 10.63 5.70
N ARG A 108 -16.01 9.41 5.28
CA ARG A 108 -15.72 8.18 6.02
C ARG A 108 -14.24 7.95 6.22
N VAL A 109 -13.45 8.12 5.14
CA VAL A 109 -11.99 7.95 5.22
C VAL A 109 -11.38 8.96 6.20
N ASN A 110 -11.78 10.23 6.12
CA ASN A 110 -11.25 11.25 7.02
C ASN A 110 -11.72 11.09 8.47
N GLU A 111 -12.90 10.55 8.72
CA GLU A 111 -13.35 10.17 10.08
C GLU A 111 -12.45 9.08 10.69
N GLU A 112 -12.13 8.03 9.92
CA GLU A 112 -11.19 6.99 10.36
C GLU A 112 -9.78 7.56 10.62
N ILE A 113 -9.32 8.51 9.80
CA ILE A 113 -8.05 9.22 10.00
C ILE A 113 -8.09 9.99 11.32
N LEU A 114 -9.13 10.78 11.55
CA LEU A 114 -9.30 11.60 12.75
C LEU A 114 -9.44 10.77 14.03
N ALA A 115 -9.95 9.56 13.94
CA ALA A 115 -10.04 8.63 15.07
C ALA A 115 -8.67 8.25 15.65
N THR A 116 -7.59 8.43 14.89
CA THR A 116 -6.20 8.20 15.33
C THR A 116 -5.99 6.80 15.94
N ALA A 117 -6.68 5.80 15.38
CA ALA A 117 -6.62 4.42 15.85
C ALA A 117 -5.24 3.80 15.57
N ALA A 118 -4.74 2.98 16.49
CA ALA A 118 -3.48 2.27 16.32
C ALA A 118 -3.57 1.22 15.20
N THR A 119 -2.55 1.17 14.35
CA THR A 119 -2.40 0.12 13.34
C THR A 119 -1.76 -1.11 13.99
N GLN A 120 -2.31 -2.29 13.74
CA GLN A 120 -1.80 -3.54 14.27
C GLN A 120 -1.55 -4.52 13.12
N ALA A 121 -0.41 -5.22 13.19
CA ALA A 121 -0.09 -6.26 12.24
C ALA A 121 0.28 -7.55 12.99
N ARG A 122 -0.33 -8.66 12.59
CA ARG A 122 -0.13 -9.97 13.19
C ARG A 122 0.21 -10.98 12.11
N VAL A 123 1.23 -11.78 12.35
CA VAL A 123 1.60 -12.89 11.47
C VAL A 123 0.96 -14.17 12.00
N MET A 124 0.28 -14.91 11.13
CA MET A 124 -0.41 -16.15 11.48
C MET A 124 -0.54 -17.05 10.24
N ASP A 125 -0.95 -18.29 10.45
CA ASP A 125 -1.30 -19.19 9.37
C ASP A 125 -2.55 -18.71 8.61
N ILE A 126 -2.68 -19.14 7.35
CA ILE A 126 -3.75 -18.69 6.47
C ILE A 126 -5.14 -19.07 6.98
N GLU A 127 -5.30 -20.24 7.62
CA GLU A 127 -6.59 -20.70 8.14
C GLU A 127 -7.05 -19.84 9.32
N SER A 128 -6.12 -19.51 10.22
CA SER A 128 -6.37 -18.59 11.33
C SER A 128 -6.72 -17.19 10.81
N ALA A 129 -6.01 -16.70 9.79
CA ALA A 129 -6.29 -15.42 9.17
C ALA A 129 -7.70 -15.35 8.58
N GLN A 130 -8.14 -16.39 7.88
CA GLN A 130 -9.50 -16.48 7.35
C GLN A 130 -10.57 -16.40 8.44
N LYS A 131 -10.34 -17.05 9.58
CA LYS A 131 -11.27 -17.02 10.73
C LYS A 131 -11.40 -15.63 11.37
N THR A 132 -10.39 -14.74 11.16
CA THR A 132 -10.48 -13.34 11.63
C THR A 132 -11.44 -12.48 10.81
N GLY A 133 -11.92 -12.96 9.67
CA GLY A 133 -12.69 -12.19 8.70
C GLY A 133 -11.85 -11.19 7.91
N ALA A 134 -10.53 -11.35 7.90
CA ALA A 134 -9.64 -10.47 7.13
C ALA A 134 -9.94 -10.58 5.63
N MET A 135 -10.03 -9.43 4.97
CA MET A 135 -10.23 -9.37 3.52
C MET A 135 -8.99 -9.89 2.80
N MET A 136 -9.23 -10.79 1.86
CA MET A 136 -8.21 -11.35 0.98
C MET A 136 -8.43 -10.81 -0.43
N LEU A 137 -7.37 -10.37 -1.09
CA LEU A 137 -7.47 -9.89 -2.47
C LEU A 137 -7.68 -11.07 -3.42
N PHE A 138 -8.64 -10.95 -4.31
CA PHE A 138 -8.95 -11.99 -5.28
C PHE A 138 -7.79 -12.18 -6.28
N GLY A 139 -7.36 -13.43 -6.48
CA GLY A 139 -6.28 -13.79 -7.42
C GLY A 139 -4.88 -13.69 -6.85
N GLU A 140 -4.70 -13.22 -5.62
CA GLU A 140 -3.41 -13.25 -4.91
C GLU A 140 -3.10 -14.67 -4.43
N LYS A 141 -1.84 -15.07 -4.59
CA LYS A 141 -1.35 -16.34 -4.03
C LYS A 141 -0.71 -16.07 -2.67
N TYR A 142 -1.35 -16.56 -1.63
CA TYR A 142 -0.85 -16.45 -0.27
C TYR A 142 -0.05 -17.71 0.10
N GLY A 143 1.03 -17.52 0.86
CA GLY A 143 1.78 -18.62 1.45
C GLY A 143 1.05 -19.21 2.67
N GLU A 144 1.68 -20.21 3.30
CA GLU A 144 1.16 -20.83 4.53
C GLU A 144 1.03 -19.81 5.67
N THR A 145 1.92 -18.82 5.71
CA THR A 145 1.95 -17.77 6.71
C THR A 145 1.63 -16.42 6.04
N VAL A 146 0.73 -15.66 6.65
CA VAL A 146 0.27 -14.36 6.16
C VAL A 146 0.30 -13.30 7.25
N ARG A 147 0.32 -12.04 6.85
CA ARG A 147 0.25 -10.91 7.75
C ARG A 147 -1.13 -10.26 7.67
N VAL A 148 -1.88 -10.36 8.76
CA VAL A 148 -3.17 -9.67 8.94
C VAL A 148 -2.89 -8.26 9.45
N LEU A 149 -3.41 -7.26 8.75
CA LEU A 149 -3.30 -5.84 9.08
C LEU A 149 -4.66 -5.34 9.55
N ASP A 150 -4.70 -4.77 10.74
CA ASP A 150 -5.82 -3.97 11.24
C ASP A 150 -5.42 -2.48 11.17
N ILE A 151 -6.17 -1.68 10.42
CA ILE A 151 -5.95 -0.24 10.28
C ILE A 151 -7.30 0.49 10.30
N GLY A 152 -7.51 1.32 11.34
CA GLY A 152 -8.86 1.81 11.63
C GLY A 152 -9.83 0.64 11.80
N THR A 153 -10.91 0.66 11.07
CA THR A 153 -11.91 -0.42 11.04
C THR A 153 -11.72 -1.39 9.86
N SER A 154 -10.66 -1.22 9.04
CA SER A 154 -10.30 -2.16 7.97
C SER A 154 -9.43 -3.29 8.51
N ARG A 155 -9.68 -4.50 8.03
CA ARG A 155 -8.86 -5.70 8.30
C ARG A 155 -8.60 -6.44 7.01
N GLU A 156 -7.33 -6.49 6.59
CA GLU A 156 -6.92 -7.08 5.31
C GLU A 156 -5.62 -7.86 5.42
N LEU A 157 -5.35 -8.76 4.48
CA LEU A 157 -4.03 -9.36 4.34
C LEU A 157 -3.11 -8.41 3.60
N CYS A 158 -2.07 -7.92 4.27
CA CYS A 158 -1.09 -7.03 3.66
C CYS A 158 0.30 -7.14 4.26
N GLY A 159 1.31 -7.40 3.41
CA GLY A 159 2.72 -7.47 3.78
C GLY A 159 3.48 -6.14 3.71
N GLY A 160 2.82 -5.05 3.32
CA GLY A 160 3.46 -3.75 3.11
C GLY A 160 3.78 -2.96 4.38
N THR A 161 4.28 -1.74 4.17
CA THR A 161 4.60 -0.81 5.26
C THR A 161 3.46 0.20 5.45
N HIS A 162 3.09 0.45 6.71
CA HIS A 162 1.95 1.29 7.07
C HIS A 162 2.31 2.27 8.19
N VAL A 163 1.48 3.27 8.36
CA VAL A 163 1.55 4.22 9.50
C VAL A 163 1.29 3.51 10.82
N GLN A 164 1.74 4.08 11.91
CA GLN A 164 1.51 3.51 13.24
C GLN A 164 0.10 3.80 13.76
N ARG A 165 -0.49 4.92 13.36
CA ARG A 165 -1.85 5.34 13.71
C ARG A 165 -2.51 5.94 12.49
N THR A 166 -3.83 5.80 12.37
CA THR A 166 -4.58 6.36 11.24
C THR A 166 -4.42 7.87 11.12
N GLY A 167 -4.26 8.61 12.23
CA GLY A 167 -3.98 10.04 12.24
C GLY A 167 -2.68 10.47 11.56
N ASP A 168 -1.70 9.57 11.46
CA ASP A 168 -0.42 9.84 10.78
C ASP A 168 -0.59 9.96 9.24
N ILE A 169 -1.75 9.58 8.70
CA ILE A 169 -2.08 9.71 7.27
C ILE A 169 -2.24 11.18 6.87
N GLY A 170 -2.89 11.99 7.71
CA GLY A 170 -3.26 13.36 7.41
C GLY A 170 -4.60 13.47 6.70
N LEU A 171 -4.70 14.31 5.67
CA LEU A 171 -5.93 14.52 4.91
C LEU A 171 -6.00 13.58 3.70
N PHE A 172 -7.18 12.98 3.48
CA PHE A 172 -7.51 12.24 2.27
C PHE A 172 -8.44 13.03 1.36
N LYS A 173 -8.13 13.05 0.06
CA LYS A 173 -8.94 13.68 -0.98
C LYS A 173 -8.91 12.85 -2.26
N VAL A 174 -10.07 12.65 -2.88
CA VAL A 174 -10.18 12.07 -4.22
C VAL A 174 -9.90 13.18 -5.25
N VAL A 175 -8.89 12.99 -6.06
CA VAL A 175 -8.48 13.99 -7.08
C VAL A 175 -9.03 13.70 -8.47
N GLY A 176 -9.55 12.51 -8.69
CA GLY A 176 -10.18 12.11 -9.95
C GLY A 176 -10.83 10.74 -9.86
N GLU A 177 -11.86 10.52 -10.66
CA GLU A 177 -12.57 9.27 -10.84
C GLU A 177 -12.91 9.07 -12.30
N GLY A 178 -12.86 7.84 -12.82
CA GLY A 178 -13.21 7.54 -14.20
C GLY A 178 -13.22 6.06 -14.53
N GLY A 179 -13.82 5.70 -15.66
CA GLY A 179 -13.79 4.34 -16.19
C GLY A 179 -12.44 4.02 -16.85
N VAL A 180 -11.92 2.82 -16.66
CA VAL A 180 -10.67 2.37 -17.29
C VAL A 180 -10.88 1.12 -18.14
N ALA A 181 -11.91 0.33 -17.86
CA ALA A 181 -12.33 -0.83 -18.63
C ALA A 181 -13.82 -1.10 -18.36
N ALA A 182 -14.41 -2.03 -19.10
CA ALA A 182 -15.79 -2.48 -18.86
C ALA A 182 -15.91 -3.02 -17.41
N GLY A 183 -16.79 -2.41 -16.62
CA GLY A 183 -17.00 -2.78 -15.22
C GLY A 183 -15.85 -2.45 -14.27
N VAL A 184 -14.88 -1.61 -14.66
CA VAL A 184 -13.75 -1.19 -13.83
C VAL A 184 -13.64 0.33 -13.77
N ARG A 185 -13.63 0.85 -12.57
CA ARG A 185 -13.46 2.28 -12.25
C ARG A 185 -12.10 2.50 -11.57
N ARG A 186 -11.63 3.74 -11.66
CA ARG A 186 -10.39 4.18 -11.02
C ARG A 186 -10.68 5.37 -10.12
#